data_b2a27161d00c601ce7a277df94aa3f19
#
_entry.id   b2a27161d00c601ce7a277df94aa3f19
#
_cell.length_a   1.000
_cell.length_b   1.000
_cell.length_c   1.000
_cell.angle_alpha   90.00
_cell.angle_beta   90.00
_cell.angle_gamma   90.00
#
_symmetry.space_group_name_H-M   'P 1'
#
loop_
_entity.id
_entity.type
_entity.pdbx_description
1 polymer ?
#
loop_
_entity_poly.entity_id
_entity_poly.type
_entity_poly.pdbx_seq_one_letter_code
_entity_poly.pdbx_strand_id
1 'polypeptide(L)'
;PSRGLGDVYKRQEIPDGFGFDTAFPNGVPAGEEREILEFALNAVRRLGGKVVTDTGHELAPHQFMQPSLHVIAAYELAPKDLLEIVQKIVKESELVGEAEGFPYMISAPIFAHADLVVEATTLEEDIPAIEHVEWVKEGAALYTVAYRPDDPSSLVAENPEKPQIREWREAYLGCSAVARAIWDETGGFVLDYENFLVNPNELF
;
A
#
# COMPACT_ATOMS: atom_id res chain seq x y z
N PRO A 1 21.12 1.40 -15.23
CA PRO A 1 20.58 0.13 -14.84
C PRO A 1 19.13 0.35 -14.49
N SER A 2 18.22 -0.10 -15.37
CA SER A 2 16.79 -0.10 -15.15
C SER A 2 16.52 -0.98 -13.92
N ARG A 3 16.05 -0.40 -12.82
CA ARG A 3 15.42 -1.16 -11.76
C ARG A 3 14.15 -1.75 -12.38
N GLY A 4 14.10 -3.06 -12.52
CA GLY A 4 12.99 -3.74 -13.10
C GLY A 4 11.73 -3.53 -12.23
N LEU A 5 10.59 -3.34 -12.86
CA LEU A 5 9.26 -3.27 -12.23
C LEU A 5 8.95 -4.49 -11.33
N GLY A 6 9.70 -5.60 -11.47
CA GLY A 6 9.49 -6.84 -10.70
C GLY A 6 9.90 -6.80 -9.22
N ASP A 7 10.54 -5.73 -8.71
CA ASP A 7 10.92 -5.65 -7.29
C ASP A 7 9.86 -4.98 -6.40
N VAL A 8 8.73 -4.53 -6.96
CA VAL A 8 7.70 -3.76 -6.25
C VAL A 8 6.71 -4.65 -5.50
N TYR A 9 6.59 -5.92 -5.86
CA TYR A 9 5.56 -6.85 -5.35
C TYR A 9 5.99 -7.79 -4.24
N LYS A 10 7.19 -7.67 -3.70
CA LYS A 10 7.47 -8.32 -2.42
C LYS A 10 6.65 -7.60 -1.36
N ARG A 11 5.78 -8.32 -0.65
CA ARG A 11 5.19 -7.86 0.62
C ARG A 11 6.28 -7.08 1.32
N GLN A 12 6.07 -5.77 1.53
CA GLN A 12 7.06 -4.98 2.26
C GLN A 12 7.02 -5.52 3.68
N GLU A 13 7.99 -6.36 4.00
CA GLU A 13 8.23 -6.80 5.36
C GLU A 13 8.27 -5.58 6.27
N ILE A 14 7.67 -5.66 7.44
CA ILE A 14 7.84 -4.59 8.45
C ILE A 14 9.34 -4.50 8.70
N PRO A 15 9.97 -3.34 8.44
CA PRO A 15 11.43 -3.23 8.49
C PRO A 15 11.97 -3.61 9.87
N ASP A 16 13.19 -4.15 9.88
CA ASP A 16 13.89 -4.55 11.12
C ASP A 16 14.01 -3.41 12.16
N GLY A 17 13.88 -2.15 11.75
CA GLY A 17 13.87 -0.97 12.64
C GLY A 17 12.59 -0.73 13.44
N PHE A 18 11.59 -1.64 13.40
CA PHE A 18 10.32 -1.46 14.10
C PHE A 18 10.37 -1.85 15.59
N GLY A 19 11.52 -1.82 16.24
CA GLY A 19 11.67 -2.17 17.65
C GLY A 19 11.78 -3.67 17.92
N PHE A 20 11.98 -4.49 16.91
CA PHE A 20 12.09 -5.94 17.05
C PHE A 20 13.28 -6.37 17.89
N ASP A 21 14.42 -5.68 17.79
CA ASP A 21 15.60 -5.99 18.62
C ASP A 21 15.32 -5.81 20.11
N THR A 22 14.49 -4.84 20.46
CA THR A 22 14.06 -4.61 21.86
C THR A 22 12.99 -5.61 22.28
N ALA A 23 12.04 -5.89 21.39
CA ALA A 23 10.95 -6.81 21.65
C ALA A 23 11.43 -8.28 21.75
N PHE A 24 12.47 -8.63 21.00
CA PHE A 24 13.01 -10.00 20.91
C PHE A 24 14.53 -10.04 21.20
N PRO A 25 14.94 -9.78 22.46
CA PRO A 25 16.35 -9.66 22.82
C PRO A 25 17.16 -10.96 22.62
N ASN A 26 16.49 -12.11 22.48
CA ASN A 26 17.11 -13.42 22.24
C ASN A 26 17.16 -13.80 20.75
N GLY A 27 16.71 -12.94 19.87
CA GLY A 27 16.66 -13.11 18.43
C GLY A 27 15.28 -12.79 17.85
N VAL A 28 15.28 -12.03 16.77
CA VAL A 28 14.05 -11.68 16.05
C VAL A 28 13.51 -12.93 15.37
N PRO A 29 12.19 -13.20 15.43
CA PRO A 29 11.57 -14.30 14.70
C PRO A 29 11.95 -14.33 13.22
N ALA A 30 12.13 -15.52 12.65
CA ALA A 30 12.51 -15.72 11.24
C ALA A 30 11.64 -16.82 10.59
N GLY A 31 11.56 -16.85 9.26
CA GLY A 31 10.75 -17.79 8.51
C GLY A 31 9.26 -17.70 8.89
N GLU A 32 8.62 -18.84 9.11
CA GLU A 32 7.19 -18.91 9.43
C GLU A 32 6.81 -18.12 10.69
N GLU A 33 7.67 -18.08 11.70
CA GLU A 33 7.43 -17.29 12.92
C GLU A 33 7.39 -15.79 12.62
N ARG A 34 8.23 -15.33 11.70
CA ARG A 34 8.24 -13.94 11.23
C ARG A 34 6.95 -13.62 10.46
N GLU A 35 6.51 -14.49 9.58
CA GLU A 35 5.27 -14.32 8.82
C GLU A 35 4.05 -14.21 9.75
N ILE A 36 4.00 -15.06 10.80
CA ILE A 36 2.92 -15.01 11.80
C ILE A 36 2.97 -13.68 12.58
N LEU A 37 4.16 -13.23 12.99
CA LEU A 37 4.34 -11.96 13.69
C LEU A 37 3.88 -10.78 12.83
N GLU A 38 4.28 -10.74 11.55
CA GLU A 38 3.90 -9.70 10.62
C GLU A 38 2.39 -9.70 10.37
N PHE A 39 1.79 -10.85 10.16
CA PHE A 39 0.33 -10.97 10.07
C PHE A 39 -0.37 -10.43 11.32
N ALA A 40 0.13 -10.78 12.52
CA ALA A 40 -0.43 -10.29 13.77
C ALA A 40 -0.29 -8.76 13.91
N LEU A 41 0.87 -8.20 13.54
CA LEU A 41 1.11 -6.76 13.57
C LEU A 41 0.19 -6.02 12.57
N ASN A 42 0.00 -6.57 11.39
CA ASN A 42 -0.89 -6.00 10.39
C ASN A 42 -2.35 -6.04 10.83
N ALA A 43 -2.79 -7.14 11.44
CA ALA A 43 -4.13 -7.26 11.99
C ALA A 43 -4.37 -6.24 13.13
N VAL A 44 -3.44 -6.12 14.08
CA VAL A 44 -3.61 -5.17 15.19
C VAL A 44 -3.48 -3.72 14.74
N ARG A 45 -2.67 -3.42 13.72
CA ARG A 45 -2.61 -2.09 13.07
C ARG A 45 -3.98 -1.65 12.60
N ARG A 46 -4.68 -2.54 11.88
CA ARG A 46 -6.02 -2.30 11.34
C ARG A 46 -7.08 -2.13 12.44
N LEU A 47 -6.93 -2.88 13.53
CA LEU A 47 -7.87 -2.87 14.65
C LEU A 47 -7.54 -1.82 15.73
N GLY A 48 -6.45 -1.06 15.57
CA GLY A 48 -5.98 -0.12 16.59
C GLY A 48 -5.49 -0.82 17.86
N GLY A 49 -4.97 -2.04 17.72
CA GLY A 49 -4.48 -2.88 18.82
C GLY A 49 -2.96 -2.87 18.95
N LYS A 50 -2.43 -3.88 19.66
CA LYS A 50 -1.00 -4.11 19.86
C LYS A 50 -0.71 -5.59 20.01
N VAL A 51 0.50 -6.00 19.65
CA VAL A 51 1.06 -7.30 19.97
C VAL A 51 1.88 -7.13 21.25
N VAL A 52 1.70 -8.02 22.21
CA VAL A 52 2.50 -8.05 23.44
C VAL A 52 3.36 -9.31 23.41
N THR A 53 4.68 -9.13 23.53
CA THR A 53 5.64 -10.24 23.57
C THR A 53 5.65 -10.91 24.94
N ASP A 54 6.29 -12.08 25.04
CA ASP A 54 6.52 -12.79 26.31
C ASP A 54 7.37 -11.98 27.31
N THR A 55 8.20 -11.08 26.82
CA THR A 55 8.97 -10.12 27.65
C THR A 55 8.15 -8.94 28.14
N GLY A 56 6.88 -8.81 27.68
CA GLY A 56 6.01 -7.69 28.01
C GLY A 56 6.22 -6.43 27.16
N HIS A 57 7.05 -6.51 26.13
CA HIS A 57 7.21 -5.40 25.18
C HIS A 57 5.97 -5.30 24.28
N GLU A 58 5.54 -4.06 24.02
CA GLU A 58 4.36 -3.77 23.21
C GLU A 58 4.77 -3.28 21.82
N LEU A 59 4.33 -3.97 20.78
CA LEU A 59 4.47 -3.56 19.38
C LEU A 59 3.11 -3.06 18.89
N ALA A 60 3.01 -1.77 18.60
CA ALA A 60 1.75 -1.10 18.23
C ALA A 60 1.94 -0.28 16.93
N PRO A 61 1.92 -0.92 15.76
CA PRO A 61 2.04 -0.19 14.49
C PRO A 61 0.87 0.79 14.32
N HIS A 62 1.19 2.00 13.91
CA HIS A 62 0.18 3.04 13.73
C HIS A 62 -0.69 2.74 12.49
N GLN A 63 -2.01 2.96 12.60
CA GLN A 63 -2.97 2.63 11.54
C GLN A 63 -2.69 3.29 10.17
N PHE A 64 -2.02 4.44 10.13
CA PHE A 64 -1.65 5.15 8.91
C PHE A 64 -0.21 4.89 8.45
N MET A 65 0.51 3.99 9.12
CA MET A 65 1.85 3.58 8.70
C MET A 65 1.78 2.92 7.32
N GLN A 66 2.72 3.23 6.43
CA GLN A 66 2.76 2.71 5.05
C GLN A 66 1.46 2.94 4.26
N PRO A 67 1.05 4.18 4.00
CA PRO A 67 -0.19 4.46 3.28
C PRO A 67 -0.17 3.86 1.87
N SER A 68 -0.97 2.83 1.63
CA SER A 68 -1.14 2.19 0.33
C SER A 68 -2.50 1.50 0.24
N LEU A 69 -3.08 1.50 -0.96
CA LEU A 69 -4.31 0.81 -1.31
C LEU A 69 -4.16 0.15 -2.68
N HIS A 70 -4.83 -0.98 -2.87
CA HIS A 70 -4.89 -1.70 -4.12
C HIS A 70 -6.32 -1.69 -4.66
N VAL A 71 -6.49 -1.34 -5.93
CA VAL A 71 -7.77 -1.52 -6.62
C VAL A 71 -7.59 -2.62 -7.64
N ILE A 72 -8.41 -3.69 -7.53
CA ILE A 72 -8.38 -4.83 -8.44
C ILE A 72 -9.64 -4.79 -9.28
N ALA A 73 -9.46 -4.70 -10.60
CA ALA A 73 -10.52 -4.48 -11.56
C ALA A 73 -10.50 -5.54 -12.67
N ALA A 74 -11.68 -5.76 -13.29
CA ALA A 74 -11.83 -6.72 -14.36
C ALA A 74 -11.24 -6.25 -15.71
N TYR A 75 -10.90 -4.97 -15.83
CA TYR A 75 -10.35 -4.41 -17.08
C TYR A 75 -9.32 -3.32 -16.80
N GLU A 76 -8.46 -3.13 -17.79
CA GLU A 76 -7.38 -2.15 -17.77
C GLU A 76 -7.89 -0.77 -18.20
N LEU A 77 -7.53 0.26 -17.45
CA LEU A 77 -7.67 1.65 -17.91
C LEU A 77 -6.49 2.01 -18.81
N ALA A 78 -6.76 2.76 -19.89
CA ALA A 78 -5.68 3.30 -20.68
C ALA A 78 -4.89 4.35 -19.87
N PRO A 79 -3.57 4.53 -20.12
CA PRO A 79 -2.72 5.47 -19.35
C PRO A 79 -3.28 6.88 -19.25
N LYS A 80 -3.91 7.38 -20.35
CA LYS A 80 -4.51 8.72 -20.37
C LYS A 80 -5.76 8.81 -19.49
N ASP A 81 -6.60 7.77 -19.51
CA ASP A 81 -7.86 7.75 -18.75
C ASP A 81 -7.55 7.73 -17.25
N LEU A 82 -6.59 6.89 -16.84
CA LEU A 82 -6.14 6.86 -15.44
C LEU A 82 -5.49 8.19 -15.03
N LEU A 83 -4.66 8.80 -15.90
CA LEU A 83 -4.06 10.09 -15.62
C LEU A 83 -5.13 11.18 -15.41
N GLU A 84 -6.17 11.22 -16.25
CA GLU A 84 -7.29 12.15 -16.10
C GLU A 84 -8.05 11.95 -14.77
N ILE A 85 -8.21 10.70 -14.32
CA ILE A 85 -8.81 10.36 -13.03
C ILE A 85 -7.95 10.93 -11.89
N VAL A 86 -6.64 10.65 -11.90
CA VAL A 86 -5.71 11.09 -10.87
C VAL A 86 -5.59 12.63 -10.84
N GLN A 87 -5.55 13.29 -12.01
CA GLN A 87 -5.46 14.75 -12.12
C GLN A 87 -6.69 15.50 -11.58
N LYS A 88 -7.84 14.86 -11.47
CA LYS A 88 -9.00 15.47 -10.77
C LYS A 88 -8.73 15.68 -9.27
N ILE A 89 -7.80 14.91 -8.69
CA ILE A 89 -7.45 14.92 -7.27
C ILE A 89 -6.12 15.66 -7.07
N VAL A 90 -5.09 15.28 -7.82
CA VAL A 90 -3.75 15.90 -7.80
C VAL A 90 -3.45 16.44 -9.20
N LYS A 91 -3.61 17.73 -9.40
CA LYS A 91 -3.56 18.38 -10.74
C LYS A 91 -2.22 18.24 -11.44
N GLU A 92 -1.14 18.25 -10.68
CA GLU A 92 0.25 18.19 -11.16
C GLU A 92 0.71 16.76 -11.48
N SER A 93 -0.20 15.78 -11.47
CA SER A 93 0.13 14.39 -11.78
C SER A 93 0.57 14.22 -13.23
N GLU A 94 1.54 13.33 -13.44
CA GLU A 94 2.11 13.04 -14.76
C GLU A 94 2.41 11.54 -14.93
N LEU A 95 2.39 11.08 -16.18
CA LEU A 95 2.86 9.74 -16.53
C LEU A 95 4.38 9.70 -16.41
N VAL A 96 4.89 8.61 -15.80
CA VAL A 96 6.32 8.38 -15.66
C VAL A 96 6.82 7.66 -16.92
N GLY A 97 7.52 8.41 -17.77
CA GLY A 97 8.03 7.90 -19.04
C GLY A 97 6.96 7.83 -20.15
N GLU A 98 7.29 7.12 -21.22
CA GLU A 98 6.37 6.87 -22.32
C GLU A 98 5.64 5.53 -22.09
N ALA A 99 4.31 5.56 -22.05
CA ALA A 99 3.48 4.38 -21.86
C ALA A 99 2.35 4.32 -22.90
N GLU A 100 2.28 3.21 -23.63
CA GLU A 100 1.19 2.91 -24.57
C GLU A 100 0.15 1.95 -23.97
N GLY A 101 0.50 1.25 -22.87
CA GLY A 101 -0.33 0.26 -22.17
C GLY A 101 0.34 -0.27 -20.92
N PHE A 102 -0.19 -1.34 -20.35
CA PHE A 102 0.33 -1.98 -19.14
C PHE A 102 1.73 -2.59 -19.35
N PRO A 103 2.61 -2.53 -18.36
CA PRO A 103 2.48 -1.77 -17.12
C PRO A 103 2.87 -0.30 -17.28
N TYR A 104 2.27 0.58 -16.49
CA TYR A 104 2.63 2.00 -16.47
C TYR A 104 2.48 2.60 -15.07
N MET A 105 3.00 3.82 -14.87
CA MET A 105 3.03 4.49 -13.59
C MET A 105 2.68 5.97 -13.74
N ILE A 106 1.96 6.51 -12.76
CA ILE A 106 1.67 7.93 -12.61
C ILE A 106 2.32 8.41 -11.32
N SER A 107 3.04 9.53 -11.37
CA SER A 107 3.51 10.28 -10.21
C SER A 107 2.58 11.45 -9.94
N ALA A 108 2.21 11.64 -8.69
CA ALA A 108 1.29 12.66 -8.21
C ALA A 108 1.91 13.35 -6.99
N PRO A 109 2.58 14.51 -7.15
CA PRO A 109 3.25 15.19 -6.06
C PRO A 109 2.25 15.72 -5.03
N ILE A 110 2.40 15.30 -3.77
CA ILE A 110 1.53 15.71 -2.66
C ILE A 110 2.26 16.50 -1.59
N PHE A 111 3.58 16.27 -1.45
CA PHE A 111 4.46 17.04 -0.59
C PHE A 111 5.73 17.40 -1.35
N ALA A 112 6.51 18.35 -0.83
CA ALA A 112 7.77 18.77 -1.47
C ALA A 112 8.85 17.64 -1.52
N HIS A 113 8.66 16.60 -0.72
CA HIS A 113 9.58 15.47 -0.54
C HIS A 113 8.91 14.12 -0.74
N ALA A 114 7.73 14.09 -1.33
CA ALA A 114 7.00 12.83 -1.50
C ALA A 114 5.89 12.92 -2.54
N ASP A 115 5.69 11.80 -3.24
CA ASP A 115 4.65 11.59 -4.21
C ASP A 115 3.64 10.53 -3.75
N LEU A 116 2.41 10.63 -4.24
CA LEU A 116 1.59 9.45 -4.47
C LEU A 116 2.01 8.85 -5.80
N VAL A 117 2.18 7.55 -5.83
CA VAL A 117 2.45 6.81 -7.05
C VAL A 117 1.28 5.86 -7.32
N VAL A 118 0.79 5.90 -8.55
CA VAL A 118 -0.21 4.94 -9.03
C VAL A 118 0.46 4.02 -10.04
N GLU A 119 0.65 2.77 -9.66
CA GLU A 119 1.17 1.73 -10.54
C GLU A 119 0.01 0.90 -11.10
N ALA A 120 -0.02 0.77 -12.40
CA ALA A 120 -1.01 -0.02 -13.13
C ALA A 120 -0.31 -1.24 -13.74
N THR A 121 -0.70 -2.43 -13.30
CA THR A 121 -0.11 -3.71 -13.73
C THR A 121 -1.18 -4.80 -13.82
N THR A 122 -0.82 -5.94 -14.39
CA THR A 122 -1.64 -7.15 -14.28
C THR A 122 -1.45 -7.79 -12.92
N LEU A 123 -2.53 -8.27 -12.31
CA LEU A 123 -2.46 -9.03 -11.06
C LEU A 123 -1.82 -10.39 -11.34
N GLU A 124 -0.65 -10.64 -10.75
CA GLU A 124 0.10 -11.90 -10.92
C GLU A 124 0.02 -12.79 -9.66
N GLU A 125 -0.38 -12.23 -8.52
CA GLU A 125 -0.42 -12.94 -7.25
C GLU A 125 -1.82 -13.46 -6.91
N ASP A 126 -1.89 -14.64 -6.31
CA ASP A 126 -3.12 -15.16 -5.73
C ASP A 126 -3.43 -14.42 -4.42
N ILE A 127 -4.57 -13.74 -4.38
CA ILE A 127 -5.05 -13.06 -3.18
C ILE A 127 -6.18 -13.87 -2.56
N PRO A 128 -5.96 -14.51 -1.38
CA PRO A 128 -6.93 -15.44 -0.78
C PRO A 128 -8.33 -14.85 -0.61
N ALA A 129 -8.45 -13.54 -0.33
CA ALA A 129 -9.73 -12.87 -0.13
C ALA A 129 -10.63 -12.88 -1.38
N ILE A 130 -10.05 -13.00 -2.58
CA ILE A 130 -10.75 -12.88 -3.87
C ILE A 130 -10.42 -14.01 -4.84
N GLU A 131 -9.66 -15.02 -4.43
CA GLU A 131 -9.22 -16.14 -5.27
C GLU A 131 -10.35 -16.96 -5.90
N HIS A 132 -11.56 -16.92 -5.31
CA HIS A 132 -12.73 -17.63 -5.79
C HIS A 132 -13.50 -16.89 -6.89
N VAL A 133 -13.10 -15.66 -7.23
CA VAL A 133 -13.76 -14.81 -8.24
C VAL A 133 -13.21 -15.14 -9.63
N GLU A 134 -14.09 -15.56 -10.56
CA GLU A 134 -13.66 -16.07 -11.87
C GLU A 134 -12.85 -15.05 -12.69
N TRP A 135 -13.34 -13.81 -12.80
CA TRP A 135 -12.64 -12.78 -13.61
C TRP A 135 -11.28 -12.37 -13.01
N VAL A 136 -11.04 -12.59 -11.72
CA VAL A 136 -9.71 -12.38 -11.11
C VAL A 136 -8.72 -13.40 -11.66
N LYS A 137 -9.14 -14.66 -11.83
CA LYS A 137 -8.31 -15.75 -12.37
C LYS A 137 -8.01 -15.61 -13.87
N GLU A 138 -8.85 -14.89 -14.61
CA GLU A 138 -8.69 -14.67 -16.03
C GLU A 138 -7.67 -13.58 -16.37
N GLY A 139 -7.18 -12.85 -15.38
CA GLY A 139 -6.23 -11.76 -15.48
C GLY A 139 -6.89 -10.43 -15.15
N ALA A 140 -6.75 -10.01 -13.89
CA ALA A 140 -7.25 -8.74 -13.40
C ALA A 140 -6.22 -7.64 -13.56
N ALA A 141 -6.69 -6.40 -13.72
CA ALA A 141 -5.86 -5.21 -13.56
C ALA A 141 -5.67 -4.90 -12.07
N LEU A 142 -4.45 -4.54 -11.71
CA LEU A 142 -4.06 -4.09 -10.37
C LEU A 142 -3.58 -2.65 -10.43
N TYR A 143 -4.24 -1.78 -9.68
CA TYR A 143 -3.83 -0.39 -9.47
C TYR A 143 -3.34 -0.24 -8.04
N THR A 144 -2.05 -0.09 -7.85
CA THR A 144 -1.44 0.18 -6.55
C THR A 144 -1.30 1.68 -6.35
N VAL A 145 -1.99 2.22 -5.38
CA VAL A 145 -1.90 3.64 -4.98
C VAL A 145 -1.10 3.71 -3.70
N ALA A 146 0.11 4.20 -3.76
CA ALA A 146 1.05 4.19 -2.63
C ALA A 146 1.70 5.55 -2.39
N TYR A 147 1.90 5.89 -1.13
CA TYR A 147 2.72 7.02 -0.72
C TYR A 147 4.19 6.66 -0.81
N ARG A 148 4.97 7.48 -1.49
CA ARG A 148 6.42 7.31 -1.67
C ARG A 148 7.18 8.56 -1.26
N PRO A 149 7.71 8.60 -0.04
CA PRO A 149 8.62 9.65 0.41
C PRO A 149 10.01 9.46 -0.20
N ASP A 150 10.79 10.55 -0.29
CA ASP A 150 12.19 10.52 -0.69
C ASP A 150 13.04 9.64 0.23
N ASP A 151 12.70 9.62 1.53
CA ASP A 151 13.29 8.73 2.52
C ASP A 151 12.32 7.60 2.89
N PRO A 152 12.48 6.38 2.34
CA PRO A 152 11.61 5.24 2.64
C PRO A 152 11.60 4.84 4.13
N SER A 153 12.64 5.18 4.90
CA SER A 153 12.66 4.88 6.34
C SER A 153 11.60 5.65 7.12
N SER A 154 11.08 6.75 6.56
CA SER A 154 10.00 7.53 7.15
C SER A 154 8.64 6.84 7.11
N LEU A 155 8.49 5.76 6.32
CA LEU A 155 7.23 5.01 6.21
C LEU A 155 6.88 4.21 7.46
N VAL A 156 7.88 3.91 8.28
CA VAL A 156 7.75 3.02 9.45
C VAL A 156 8.41 3.66 10.66
N ALA A 157 7.74 3.62 11.80
CA ALA A 157 8.31 3.98 13.08
C ALA A 157 7.57 3.26 14.21
N GLU A 158 8.31 2.72 15.18
CA GLU A 158 7.74 2.12 16.40
C GLU A 158 6.99 3.17 17.22
N ASN A 159 7.58 4.35 17.36
CA ASN A 159 7.05 5.47 18.15
C ASN A 159 7.00 6.73 17.27
N PRO A 160 6.03 6.84 16.31
CA PRO A 160 6.00 7.94 15.40
C PRO A 160 5.71 9.27 16.10
N GLU A 161 6.40 10.32 15.67
CA GLU A 161 6.14 11.68 16.12
C GLU A 161 4.85 12.25 15.52
N LYS A 162 4.25 13.23 16.18
CA LYS A 162 3.00 13.86 15.71
C LYS A 162 3.07 14.42 14.28
N PRO A 163 4.16 15.06 13.82
CA PRO A 163 4.30 15.48 12.42
C PRO A 163 4.23 14.31 11.45
N GLN A 164 4.93 13.21 11.75
CA GLN A 164 4.94 12.00 10.93
C GLN A 164 3.57 11.33 10.85
N ILE A 165 2.85 11.23 11.99
CA ILE A 165 1.47 10.72 12.01
C ILE A 165 0.55 11.57 11.13
N ARG A 166 0.71 12.90 11.18
CA ARG A 166 -0.08 13.82 10.38
C ARG A 166 0.20 13.62 8.89
N GLU A 167 1.47 13.50 8.51
CA GLU A 167 1.89 13.25 7.13
C GLU A 167 1.34 11.93 6.60
N TRP A 168 1.50 10.83 7.35
CA TRP A 168 0.92 9.53 6.99
C TRP A 168 -0.60 9.59 6.82
N ARG A 169 -1.28 10.32 7.70
CA ARG A 169 -2.74 10.50 7.60
C ARG A 169 -3.13 11.27 6.34
N GLU A 170 -2.44 12.36 6.04
CA GLU A 170 -2.69 13.17 4.84
C GLU A 170 -2.39 12.34 3.58
N ALA A 171 -1.31 11.57 3.57
CA ALA A 171 -0.97 10.63 2.50
C ALA A 171 -2.04 9.55 2.33
N TYR A 172 -2.52 8.95 3.43
CA TYR A 172 -3.60 7.95 3.39
C TYR A 172 -4.90 8.53 2.82
N LEU A 173 -5.25 9.76 3.15
CA LEU A 173 -6.42 10.44 2.58
C LEU A 173 -6.26 10.65 1.07
N GLY A 174 -5.05 11.01 0.62
CA GLY A 174 -4.73 11.11 -0.81
C GLY A 174 -4.84 9.76 -1.52
N CYS A 175 -4.24 8.69 -0.96
CA CYS A 175 -4.38 7.32 -1.47
C CYS A 175 -5.86 6.90 -1.56
N SER A 176 -6.65 7.19 -0.51
CA SER A 176 -8.07 6.87 -0.45
C SER A 176 -8.88 7.56 -1.54
N ALA A 177 -8.65 8.86 -1.74
CA ALA A 177 -9.33 9.63 -2.78
C ALA A 177 -9.02 9.10 -4.18
N VAL A 178 -7.76 8.79 -4.47
CA VAL A 178 -7.34 8.24 -5.76
C VAL A 178 -7.88 6.82 -5.95
N ALA A 179 -7.73 5.94 -4.96
CA ALA A 179 -8.26 4.57 -5.02
C ALA A 179 -9.78 4.55 -5.20
N ARG A 180 -10.50 5.44 -4.50
CA ARG A 180 -11.93 5.61 -4.66
C ARG A 180 -12.31 6.03 -6.08
N ALA A 181 -11.62 7.00 -6.65
CA ALA A 181 -11.89 7.47 -8.01
C ALA A 181 -11.62 6.40 -9.07
N ILE A 182 -10.57 5.59 -8.90
CA ILE A 182 -10.31 4.43 -9.75
C ILE A 182 -11.43 3.40 -9.61
N TRP A 183 -11.84 3.09 -8.37
CA TRP A 183 -12.91 2.13 -8.11
C TRP A 183 -14.26 2.61 -8.65
N ASP A 184 -14.60 3.89 -8.54
CA ASP A 184 -15.84 4.46 -9.09
C ASP A 184 -15.93 4.28 -10.62
N GLU A 185 -14.78 4.26 -11.32
CA GLU A 185 -14.70 4.04 -12.77
C GLU A 185 -14.69 2.55 -13.13
N THR A 186 -13.96 1.72 -12.37
CA THR A 186 -13.67 0.33 -12.75
C THR A 186 -14.51 -0.69 -12.01
N GLY A 187 -15.04 -0.35 -10.81
CA GLY A 187 -15.60 -1.32 -9.89
C GLY A 187 -14.55 -2.26 -9.30
N GLY A 188 -14.95 -3.49 -8.98
CA GLY A 188 -14.06 -4.51 -8.47
C GLY A 188 -13.84 -4.46 -6.96
N PHE A 189 -12.62 -4.71 -6.50
CA PHE A 189 -12.27 -4.80 -5.09
C PHE A 189 -11.25 -3.74 -4.70
N VAL A 190 -11.37 -3.23 -3.48
CA VAL A 190 -10.32 -2.44 -2.85
C VAL A 190 -9.74 -3.23 -1.70
N LEU A 191 -8.41 -3.27 -1.64
CA LEU A 191 -7.66 -3.91 -0.57
C LEU A 191 -6.70 -2.90 0.06
N ASP A 192 -6.40 -3.11 1.32
CA ASP A 192 -5.30 -2.40 1.94
C ASP A 192 -3.95 -3.07 1.61
N TYR A 193 -2.91 -2.49 2.12
CA TYR A 193 -1.54 -2.93 1.93
C TYR A 193 -1.30 -4.41 2.31
N GLU A 194 -2.03 -4.95 3.27
CA GLU A 194 -1.92 -6.37 3.70
C GLU A 194 -2.93 -7.30 3.00
N ASN A 195 -3.54 -6.85 1.91
CA ASN A 195 -4.57 -7.59 1.16
C ASN A 195 -5.88 -7.87 1.93
N PHE A 196 -6.20 -7.08 2.96
CA PHE A 196 -7.52 -7.11 3.56
C PHE A 196 -8.50 -6.27 2.74
N LEU A 197 -9.70 -6.80 2.55
CA LEU A 197 -10.78 -6.08 1.87
C LEU A 197 -11.15 -4.79 2.60
N VAL A 198 -11.24 -3.71 1.85
CA VAL A 198 -11.68 -2.39 2.31
C VAL A 198 -13.04 -2.09 1.69
N ASN A 199 -13.98 -1.60 2.49
CA ASN A 199 -15.25 -1.12 1.96
C ASN A 199 -15.01 0.20 1.20
N PRO A 200 -15.22 0.25 -0.13
CA PRO A 200 -14.95 1.47 -0.89
C PRO A 200 -15.78 2.69 -0.44
N ASN A 201 -16.93 2.47 0.20
CA ASN A 201 -17.75 3.55 0.72
C ASN A 201 -17.18 4.20 2.00
N GLU A 202 -16.15 3.61 2.59
CA GLU A 202 -15.41 4.17 3.74
C GLU A 202 -14.16 4.94 3.29
N LEU A 203 -13.82 4.91 2.00
CA LEU A 203 -12.77 5.73 1.40
C LEU A 203 -13.25 7.17 1.21
N PHE A 204 -12.33 8.11 1.37
CA PHE A 204 -12.59 9.55 1.33
C PHE A 204 -12.42 10.13 -0.08
#